data_a34492807c53529d117fb94755564d16
#
_entry.id   a34492807c53529d117fb94755564d16
#
_cell.length_a   1.000
_cell.length_b   1.000
_cell.length_c   1.000
_cell.angle_alpha   90.00
_cell.angle_beta   90.00
_cell.angle_gamma   90.00
#
_symmetry.space_group_name_H-M   'P 1'
#
loop_
_entity.id
_entity.type
_entity.pdbx_description
1 polymer ?
#
loop_
_entity_poly.entity_id
_entity_poly.type
_entity_poly.pdbx_seq_one_letter_code
_entity_poly.pdbx_strand_id
1 'polypeptide(L)'
;LRELHEEVGLELPDEAVLGLLDDYPTRSGYLITPVVVWAGANASMVANPDEVASIHRIGLDQILAHDAVDFVTIPESDRPVVRLRINDDRIHAPTAAVLYQFAELIAGRQTRVHELEQPTFAWR
;
A
#
# COMPACT_ATOMS: atom_id res chain seq x y z
N LEU A 1 -2.44 13.33 10.45
CA LEU A 1 -1.45 14.17 9.72
C LEU A 1 -0.26 14.55 10.58
N ARG A 2 -0.44 14.58 11.89
CA ARG A 2 0.69 14.79 12.81
C ARG A 2 1.75 13.70 12.64
N GLU A 3 1.33 12.44 12.53
CA GLU A 3 2.24 11.32 12.32
C GLU A 3 2.95 11.41 10.98
N LEU A 4 2.26 11.88 9.95
CA LEU A 4 2.88 12.10 8.65
C LEU A 4 4.02 13.13 8.74
N HIS A 5 3.81 14.21 9.49
CA HIS A 5 4.86 15.20 9.72
C HIS A 5 6.02 14.62 10.50
N GLU A 6 5.74 13.84 11.55
CA GLU A 6 6.78 13.19 12.36
C GLU A 6 7.57 12.16 11.58
N GLU A 7 6.92 11.41 10.69
CA GLU A 7 7.55 10.32 9.95
C GLU A 7 8.33 10.80 8.72
N VAL A 8 7.79 11.73 7.95
CA VAL A 8 8.38 12.13 6.64
C VAL A 8 8.48 13.64 6.46
N GLY A 9 8.17 14.43 7.48
CA GLY A 9 8.35 15.88 7.44
C GLY A 9 7.32 16.65 6.65
N LEU A 10 6.20 16.03 6.25
CA LEU A 10 5.13 16.72 5.53
C LEU A 10 4.12 17.32 6.49
N GLU A 11 3.88 18.62 6.36
CA GLU A 11 2.79 19.31 7.03
C GLU A 11 1.69 19.57 6.01
N LEU A 12 0.53 18.93 6.21
CA LEU A 12 -0.61 19.07 5.32
C LEU A 12 -1.85 19.44 6.11
N PRO A 13 -2.74 20.25 5.50
CA PRO A 13 -4.02 20.55 6.15
C PRO A 13 -4.93 19.31 6.12
N ASP A 14 -5.94 19.29 6.99
CA ASP A 14 -6.89 18.18 7.06
C ASP A 14 -7.60 17.94 5.72
N GLU A 15 -7.80 19.01 4.94
CA GLU A 15 -8.43 18.93 3.63
C GLU A 15 -7.59 18.13 2.61
N ALA A 16 -6.32 17.89 2.90
CA ALA A 16 -5.48 17.07 2.03
C ALA A 16 -5.83 15.60 2.10
N VAL A 17 -6.55 15.15 3.11
CA VAL A 17 -6.99 13.76 3.21
C VAL A 17 -8.05 13.49 2.16
N LEU A 18 -7.76 12.60 1.22
CA LEU A 18 -8.69 12.23 0.15
C LEU A 18 -9.64 11.12 0.59
N GLY A 19 -9.21 10.25 1.48
CA GLY A 19 -10.04 9.17 1.97
C GLY A 19 -9.23 8.04 2.60
N LEU A 20 -9.95 6.99 2.97
CA LEU A 20 -9.37 5.78 3.54
C LEU A 20 -9.58 4.63 2.58
N LEU A 21 -8.59 3.75 2.49
CA LEU A 21 -8.76 2.45 1.86
C LEU A 21 -9.25 1.45 2.90
N ASP A 22 -9.55 0.22 2.47
CA ASP A 22 -10.06 -0.80 3.38
C ASP A 22 -9.02 -1.19 4.41
N ASP A 23 -9.47 -1.49 5.63
CA ASP A 23 -8.63 -2.11 6.63
C ASP A 23 -8.09 -3.44 6.12
N TYR A 24 -6.82 -3.67 6.32
CA TYR A 24 -6.17 -4.93 5.96
C TYR A 24 -5.64 -5.61 7.22
N PRO A 25 -6.18 -6.79 7.56
CA PRO A 25 -5.68 -7.56 8.72
C PRO A 25 -4.43 -8.33 8.32
N THR A 26 -3.34 -8.14 9.08
CA THR A 26 -2.11 -8.88 8.85
C THR A 26 -2.13 -10.22 9.59
N ARG A 27 -1.32 -11.16 9.13
CA ARG A 27 -1.16 -12.46 9.77
C ARG A 27 -0.55 -12.34 11.18
N SER A 28 0.21 -11.30 11.43
CA SER A 28 0.81 -11.04 12.73
C SER A 28 -0.16 -10.43 13.75
N GLY A 29 -1.39 -10.14 13.35
CA GLY A 29 -2.43 -9.65 14.27
C GLY A 29 -2.62 -8.14 14.26
N TYR A 30 -2.03 -7.42 13.32
CA TYR A 30 -2.25 -5.98 13.17
C TYR A 30 -3.38 -5.70 12.19
N LEU A 31 -4.00 -4.55 12.36
CA LEU A 31 -4.99 -4.03 11.42
C LEU A 31 -4.43 -2.74 10.83
N ILE A 32 -4.23 -2.74 9.52
CA ILE A 32 -3.68 -1.59 8.79
C ILE A 32 -4.83 -0.85 8.13
N THR A 33 -4.93 0.46 8.40
CA THR A 33 -5.90 1.34 7.75
C THR A 33 -5.14 2.34 6.88
N PRO A 34 -5.09 2.17 5.56
CA PRO A 34 -4.40 3.10 4.69
C PRO A 34 -5.15 4.42 4.56
N VAL A 35 -4.41 5.51 4.64
CA VAL A 35 -4.96 6.87 4.47
C VAL A 35 -4.35 7.46 3.20
N VAL A 36 -5.20 7.93 2.29
CA VAL A 36 -4.76 8.57 1.04
C VAL A 36 -4.81 10.08 1.21
N VAL A 37 -3.67 10.74 1.00
CA VAL A 37 -3.57 12.19 1.10
C VAL A 37 -3.02 12.78 -0.20
N TRP A 38 -3.38 14.02 -0.47
CA TRP A 38 -2.83 14.78 -1.59
C TRP A 38 -1.72 15.69 -1.07
N ALA A 39 -0.49 15.38 -1.44
CA ALA A 39 0.68 16.13 -0.95
C ALA A 39 1.09 17.29 -1.86
N GLY A 40 0.54 17.34 -3.07
CA GLY A 40 0.93 18.36 -4.05
C GLY A 40 2.13 17.96 -4.88
N ALA A 41 2.36 18.67 -5.99
CA ALA A 41 3.36 18.32 -6.98
C ALA A 41 4.80 18.52 -6.48
N ASN A 42 5.01 19.43 -5.53
CA ASN A 42 6.35 19.81 -5.08
C ASN A 42 6.64 19.38 -3.63
N ALA A 43 5.92 18.38 -3.15
CA ALA A 43 6.13 17.89 -1.80
C ALA A 43 7.53 17.31 -1.63
N SER A 44 8.20 17.71 -0.56
CA SER A 44 9.52 17.19 -0.20
C SER A 44 9.39 16.36 1.07
N MET A 45 9.88 15.13 1.04
CA MET A 45 9.79 14.22 2.17
C MET A 45 11.17 13.79 2.62
N VAL A 46 11.36 13.76 3.93
CA VAL A 46 12.58 13.24 4.56
C VAL A 46 12.16 12.23 5.62
N ALA A 47 12.59 10.98 5.47
CA ALA A 47 12.23 9.93 6.41
C ALA A 47 12.87 10.18 7.78
N ASN A 48 12.06 10.05 8.84
CA ASN A 48 12.59 9.97 10.19
C ASN A 48 13.12 8.54 10.42
N PRO A 49 14.44 8.36 10.57
CA PRO A 49 15.00 7.01 10.61
C PRO A 49 14.56 6.18 11.82
N ASP A 50 14.03 6.82 12.86
CA ASP A 50 13.52 6.12 14.04
C ASP A 50 12.11 5.52 13.80
N GLU A 51 11.39 6.00 12.79
CA GLU A 51 9.99 5.60 12.55
C GLU A 51 9.75 5.05 11.15
N VAL A 52 10.56 5.46 10.16
CA VAL A 52 10.36 5.10 8.75
C VAL A 52 11.64 4.51 8.19
N ALA A 53 11.58 3.26 7.75
CA ALA A 53 12.73 2.59 7.14
C ALA A 53 13.07 3.16 5.77
N SER A 54 12.05 3.48 4.96
CA SER A 54 12.26 4.02 3.61
C SER A 54 11.01 4.71 3.09
N ILE A 55 11.22 5.60 2.10
CA ILE A 55 10.16 6.23 1.34
C ILE A 55 10.28 5.71 -0.10
N HIS A 56 9.16 5.22 -0.64
CA HIS A 56 9.12 4.70 -1.99
C HIS A 56 8.32 5.64 -2.89
N ARG A 57 8.92 6.00 -4.03
CA ARG A 57 8.26 6.80 -5.06
C ARG A 57 7.90 5.90 -6.23
N ILE A 58 6.60 5.69 -6.42
CA ILE A 58 6.08 4.77 -7.43
C ILE A 58 5.16 5.55 -8.34
N GLY A 59 5.39 5.47 -9.65
CA GLY A 59 4.53 6.11 -10.63
C GLY A 59 3.19 5.43 -10.75
N LEU A 60 2.12 6.20 -10.95
CA LEU A 60 0.78 5.65 -11.14
C LEU A 60 0.73 4.72 -12.35
N ASP A 61 1.48 5.03 -13.41
CA ASP A 61 1.56 4.18 -14.59
C ASP A 61 2.08 2.78 -14.27
N GLN A 62 2.96 2.66 -13.26
CA GLN A 62 3.49 1.38 -12.84
C GLN A 62 2.42 0.51 -12.15
N ILE A 63 1.63 1.10 -11.25
CA ILE A 63 0.61 0.34 -10.53
C ILE A 63 -0.65 0.11 -11.38
N LEU A 64 -0.88 0.94 -12.39
CA LEU A 64 -2.02 0.82 -13.28
C LEU A 64 -1.75 -0.08 -14.49
N ALA A 65 -0.52 -0.51 -14.71
CA ALA A 65 -0.18 -1.42 -15.80
C ALA A 65 -0.96 -2.72 -15.65
N HIS A 66 -1.48 -3.25 -16.76
CA HIS A 66 -2.36 -4.43 -16.72
C HIS A 66 -1.67 -5.68 -16.20
N ASP A 67 -0.34 -5.74 -16.27
CA ASP A 67 0.47 -6.86 -15.81
C ASP A 67 1.19 -6.59 -14.47
N ALA A 68 0.84 -5.47 -13.81
CA ALA A 68 1.48 -5.09 -12.55
C ALA A 68 1.15 -6.06 -11.42
N VAL A 69 -0.08 -6.55 -11.37
CA VAL A 69 -0.58 -7.37 -10.28
C VAL A 69 -0.73 -8.81 -10.74
N ASP A 70 -0.23 -9.76 -9.93
CA ASP A 70 -0.53 -11.16 -10.12
C ASP A 70 -0.90 -11.81 -8.79
N PHE A 71 -1.48 -13.00 -8.88
CA PHE A 71 -1.95 -13.76 -7.74
C PHE A 71 -1.39 -15.17 -7.82
N VAL A 72 -0.90 -15.67 -6.71
CA VAL A 72 -0.42 -17.05 -6.63
C VAL A 72 -1.11 -17.78 -5.49
N THR A 73 -1.30 -19.09 -5.66
CA THR A 73 -1.83 -19.93 -4.60
C THR A 73 -0.68 -20.58 -3.85
N ILE A 74 -0.89 -20.76 -2.55
CA ILE A 74 0.06 -21.46 -1.68
C ILE A 74 -0.67 -22.58 -0.94
N PRO A 75 -0.01 -23.68 -0.58
CA PRO A 75 -0.69 -24.79 0.12
C PRO A 75 -1.16 -24.42 1.51
N GLU A 76 -0.59 -23.40 2.14
CA GLU A 76 -0.89 -22.99 3.51
C GLU A 76 -2.16 -22.16 3.64
N SER A 77 -2.75 -21.70 2.53
CA SER A 77 -3.94 -20.84 2.58
C SER A 77 -4.81 -21.04 1.35
N ASP A 78 -6.13 -20.94 1.53
CA ASP A 78 -7.10 -20.93 0.43
C ASP A 78 -7.20 -19.57 -0.25
N ARG A 79 -6.63 -18.54 0.35
CA ARG A 79 -6.69 -17.17 -0.18
C ARG A 79 -5.50 -16.90 -1.09
N PRO A 80 -5.71 -16.17 -2.21
CA PRO A 80 -4.61 -15.89 -3.13
C PRO A 80 -3.61 -14.91 -2.52
N VAL A 81 -2.33 -15.19 -2.74
CA VAL A 81 -1.24 -14.27 -2.39
C VAL A 81 -1.12 -13.23 -3.49
N VAL A 82 -1.29 -11.96 -3.14
CA VAL A 82 -1.17 -10.85 -4.08
C VAL A 82 0.28 -10.40 -4.19
N ARG A 83 0.73 -10.17 -5.43
CA ARG A 83 2.05 -9.62 -5.70
C ARG A 83 1.93 -8.47 -6.68
N LEU A 84 2.74 -7.44 -6.47
CA LEU A 84 2.80 -6.28 -7.36
C LEU A 84 4.22 -6.17 -7.92
N ARG A 85 4.32 -6.10 -9.23
CA ARG A 85 5.61 -5.90 -9.90
C ARG A 85 5.89 -4.43 -10.08
N ILE A 86 6.97 -3.96 -9.44
CA ILE A 86 7.46 -2.60 -9.62
C ILE A 86 8.92 -2.72 -10.06
N ASN A 87 9.19 -2.30 -11.29
CA ASN A 87 10.49 -2.52 -11.94
C ASN A 87 10.79 -4.03 -11.96
N ASP A 88 11.91 -4.47 -11.40
CA ASP A 88 12.29 -5.86 -11.31
C ASP A 88 11.94 -6.50 -9.97
N ASP A 89 11.32 -5.73 -9.07
CA ASP A 89 10.99 -6.20 -7.74
C ASP A 89 9.54 -6.67 -7.66
N ARG A 90 9.28 -7.59 -6.73
CA ARG A 90 7.93 -8.02 -6.39
C ARG A 90 7.61 -7.59 -4.98
N ILE A 91 6.53 -6.81 -4.88
CA ILE A 91 6.02 -6.32 -3.60
C ILE A 91 4.84 -7.22 -3.21
N HIS A 92 4.80 -7.62 -1.94
CA HIS A 92 3.76 -8.50 -1.40
C HIS A 92 2.83 -7.74 -0.46
N ALA A 93 1.73 -8.40 -0.06
CA ALA A 93 0.85 -7.86 0.96
C ALA A 93 1.60 -7.72 2.30
N PRO A 94 1.29 -6.73 3.13
CA PRO A 94 0.13 -5.84 2.99
C PRO A 94 0.27 -4.73 1.96
N THR A 95 1.47 -4.29 1.63
CA THR A 95 1.70 -3.15 0.72
C THR A 95 1.08 -3.38 -0.66
N ALA A 96 1.28 -4.57 -1.24
CA ALA A 96 0.70 -4.89 -2.55
C ALA A 96 -0.82 -4.85 -2.54
N ALA A 97 -1.46 -5.29 -1.46
CA ALA A 97 -2.92 -5.22 -1.34
C ALA A 97 -3.42 -3.78 -1.32
N VAL A 98 -2.73 -2.91 -0.58
CA VAL A 98 -3.07 -1.48 -0.50
C VAL A 98 -2.94 -0.81 -1.87
N LEU A 99 -1.81 -1.02 -2.54
CA LEU A 99 -1.57 -0.41 -3.85
C LEU A 99 -2.51 -0.97 -4.92
N TYR A 100 -2.83 -2.26 -4.85
CA TYR A 100 -3.81 -2.87 -5.75
C TYR A 100 -5.18 -2.23 -5.58
N GLN A 101 -5.66 -2.08 -4.35
CA GLN A 101 -6.95 -1.44 -4.11
C GLN A 101 -6.95 0.01 -4.61
N PHE A 102 -5.87 0.74 -4.38
CA PHE A 102 -5.75 2.10 -4.85
C PHE A 102 -5.83 2.19 -6.38
N ALA A 103 -5.12 1.31 -7.08
CA ALA A 103 -5.15 1.25 -8.53
C ALA A 103 -6.55 0.92 -9.05
N GLU A 104 -7.25 -0.02 -8.39
CA GLU A 104 -8.62 -0.38 -8.76
C GLU A 104 -9.59 0.80 -8.60
N LEU A 105 -9.45 1.57 -7.52
CA LEU A 105 -10.27 2.77 -7.33
C LEU A 105 -10.02 3.82 -8.40
N ILE A 106 -8.77 4.05 -8.78
CA ILE A 106 -8.44 4.99 -9.85
C ILE A 106 -9.08 4.54 -11.17
N ALA A 107 -9.13 3.23 -11.41
CA ALA A 107 -9.77 2.66 -12.60
C ALA A 107 -11.30 2.60 -12.51
N GLY A 108 -11.89 3.05 -11.40
CA GLY A 108 -13.35 3.09 -11.22
C GLY A 108 -13.94 1.81 -10.67
N ARG A 109 -13.14 0.91 -10.12
CA ARG A 109 -13.63 -0.36 -9.58
C ARG A 109 -13.58 -0.34 -8.05
N GLN A 110 -14.57 -0.99 -7.42
CA GLN A 110 -14.63 -1.12 -5.95
C GLN A 110 -14.21 -2.53 -5.56
N THR A 111 -12.92 -2.74 -5.50
CA THR A 111 -12.32 -4.04 -5.19
C THR A 111 -11.98 -4.12 -3.71
N ARG A 112 -12.33 -5.23 -3.07
CA ARG A 112 -11.98 -5.49 -1.67
C ARG A 112 -10.72 -6.33 -1.61
N VAL A 113 -9.89 -6.10 -0.58
CA VAL A 113 -8.56 -6.71 -0.52
C VAL A 113 -8.28 -7.43 0.79
N HIS A 114 -9.20 -7.39 1.75
CA HIS A 114 -8.98 -7.96 3.08
C HIS A 114 -8.75 -9.48 3.07
N GLU A 115 -9.16 -10.17 2.01
CA GLU A 115 -8.97 -11.61 1.85
C GLU A 115 -7.72 -11.97 1.06
N LEU A 116 -6.96 -10.99 0.58
CA LEU A 116 -5.70 -11.26 -0.11
C LEU A 116 -4.62 -11.66 0.88
N GLU A 117 -3.85 -12.67 0.52
CA GLU A 117 -2.95 -13.33 1.45
C GLU A 117 -1.53 -12.75 1.38
N GLN A 118 -0.84 -12.82 2.51
CA GLN A 118 0.59 -12.56 2.58
C GLN A 118 1.35 -13.86 2.30
N PRO A 119 2.56 -13.78 1.74
CA PRO A 119 3.41 -14.97 1.63
C PRO A 119 3.82 -15.45 3.03
N THR A 120 4.11 -16.72 3.18
CA THR A 120 4.36 -17.32 4.51
C THR A 120 5.52 -16.67 5.26
N PHE A 121 6.55 -16.18 4.54
CA PHE A 121 7.66 -15.51 5.22
C PHE A 121 7.23 -14.19 5.90
N ALA A 122 6.09 -13.61 5.54
CA ALA A 122 5.58 -12.36 6.08
C ALA A 122 4.52 -12.55 7.17
N TRP A 123 4.24 -13.79 7.60
CA TRP A 123 3.18 -14.09 8.57
C TRP A 123 3.55 -13.76 10.01
N ARG A 124 4.77 -13.39 10.26
CA ARG A 124 5.28 -13.11 11.61
C ARG A 124 5.14 -11.66 12.02
#